data_d2f8368731ce81706487b07cdc8094a8
#
_entry.id   d2f8368731ce81706487b07cdc8094a8
#
_cell.length_a   1.000
_cell.length_b   1.000
_cell.length_c   1.000
_cell.angle_alpha   90.00
_cell.angle_beta   90.00
_cell.angle_gamma   90.00
#
_symmetry.space_group_name_H-M   'P 1'
#
loop_
_entity.id
_entity.type
_entity.pdbx_description
1 polymer ?
#
loop_
_entity_poly.entity_id
_entity_poly.type
_entity_poly.pdbx_seq_one_letter_code
_entity_poly.pdbx_strand_id
1 'polypeptide(L)'
;MIYSSPHPDVEIPEQSLPAFITQDFADRGDQPALIDGPSGRTLTYNDLARAIPVCAGGLAERGLEKGDVFAIYSPNLPEYAIAFFGAAMAGGIVTTINPLYTAEECAHQLEDAGASFLLTVPPFLDKAKQAAEAAGIEEVFVFGDAEGATAFETLLGIGQDAPEVLIDSSEDVVALPYSSGTTGLPKGVMLTHRNIVANISQCLPIEKLEPEEMTVGILPFYHIYGMTVILSMALQNGATIVTMPKFEMEDFCQLVETHGIQSGYLVPPIILGLTKHPAVDAYDLSSLQHITSGAAPLGEDVAEACAERLECTVKQGYGMTEASPVTHLMPRGADVPKPDSVGQAVPNTEFRIVGVGSREDLPPGERGEMWVRGPQVMKGYHNNPQATDATIDEDGWLHTGDVAVVDEDDDVYIVDRVKELIKYKGYQVAPAELEAVLQSHDDVADAAVVPSPDEEAGEVPKAFVVRTPTAPDLDAATVMDFVAGQVAPYKKVRRVEFVDAIPKTASGKILRRDLVKKERGEAGQG
;
A
#
# COMPACT_ATOMS: atom_id res chain seq x y z
N MET A 1 17.86 22.61 -2.14
CA MET A 1 18.95 21.66 -1.76
C MET A 1 18.49 20.27 -2.18
N ILE A 2 19.38 19.47 -2.78
CA ILE A 2 19.07 18.08 -3.14
C ILE A 2 19.71 17.20 -2.06
N TYR A 3 18.93 16.30 -1.51
CA TYR A 3 19.35 15.26 -0.59
C TYR A 3 19.50 13.96 -1.36
N SER A 4 20.56 13.20 -1.10
CA SER A 4 20.77 11.86 -1.63
C SER A 4 20.65 10.85 -0.51
N SER A 5 20.33 9.61 -0.86
CA SER A 5 20.32 8.53 0.13
C SER A 5 21.65 8.48 0.90
N PRO A 6 21.64 8.37 2.24
CA PRO A 6 22.85 8.13 3.02
C PRO A 6 23.33 6.67 2.93
N HIS A 7 22.49 5.77 2.40
CA HIS A 7 22.86 4.38 2.18
C HIS A 7 23.64 4.23 0.88
N PRO A 8 24.62 3.30 0.82
CA PRO A 8 25.34 3.01 -0.42
C PRO A 8 24.39 2.64 -1.56
N ASP A 9 24.68 3.12 -2.77
CA ASP A 9 23.95 2.71 -3.96
C ASP A 9 23.99 1.18 -4.14
N VAL A 10 22.87 0.63 -4.62
CA VAL A 10 22.76 -0.79 -4.93
C VAL A 10 22.79 -1.01 -6.45
N GLU A 11 23.31 -2.15 -6.87
CA GLU A 11 23.19 -2.58 -8.25
C GLU A 11 21.74 -3.01 -8.53
N ILE A 12 21.16 -2.49 -9.61
CA ILE A 12 19.82 -2.84 -10.04
C ILE A 12 19.93 -3.78 -11.22
N PRO A 13 19.54 -5.07 -11.07
CA PRO A 13 19.64 -6.06 -12.13
C PRO A 13 18.80 -5.69 -13.36
N GLU A 14 19.39 -5.82 -14.56
CA GLU A 14 18.67 -5.65 -15.83
C GLU A 14 17.93 -6.94 -16.19
N GLN A 15 16.91 -7.29 -15.43
CA GLN A 15 16.12 -8.50 -15.56
C GLN A 15 14.63 -8.16 -15.60
N SER A 16 13.81 -9.07 -16.16
CA SER A 16 12.36 -9.00 -15.96
C SER A 16 12.01 -9.32 -14.51
N LEU A 17 10.93 -8.74 -14.00
CA LEU A 17 10.48 -8.99 -12.63
C LEU A 17 10.29 -10.48 -12.31
N PRO A 18 9.63 -11.31 -13.16
CA PRO A 18 9.52 -12.74 -12.88
C PRO A 18 10.88 -13.43 -12.79
N ALA A 19 11.84 -13.12 -13.69
CA ALA A 19 13.17 -13.71 -13.66
C ALA A 19 13.91 -13.35 -12.37
N PHE A 20 13.84 -12.07 -11.94
CA PHE A 20 14.45 -11.59 -10.70
C PHE A 20 13.86 -12.26 -9.44
N ILE A 21 12.54 -12.45 -9.41
CA ILE A 21 11.87 -13.06 -8.26
C ILE A 21 12.15 -14.56 -8.17
N THR A 22 12.13 -15.28 -9.31
CA THR A 22 12.16 -16.75 -9.32
C THR A 22 13.57 -17.35 -9.43
N GLN A 23 14.60 -16.52 -9.57
CA GLN A 23 15.98 -16.98 -9.85
C GLN A 23 16.51 -18.04 -8.87
N ASP A 24 16.16 -17.94 -7.59
CA ASP A 24 16.65 -18.81 -6.52
C ASP A 24 15.59 -19.83 -6.03
N PHE A 25 14.41 -19.90 -6.65
CA PHE A 25 13.31 -20.73 -6.16
C PHE A 25 13.66 -22.22 -6.13
N ALA A 26 14.35 -22.71 -7.16
CA ALA A 26 14.76 -24.10 -7.23
C ALA A 26 15.76 -24.48 -6.13
N ASP A 27 16.63 -23.57 -5.73
CA ASP A 27 17.62 -23.80 -4.67
C ASP A 27 16.99 -23.80 -3.27
N ARG A 28 15.84 -23.12 -3.11
CA ARG A 28 15.07 -23.09 -1.86
C ARG A 28 14.24 -24.38 -1.66
N GLY A 29 13.97 -25.13 -2.71
CA GLY A 29 13.36 -26.44 -2.68
C GLY A 29 11.97 -26.44 -2.02
N ASP A 30 11.78 -27.35 -1.06
CA ASP A 30 10.50 -27.57 -0.39
C ASP A 30 10.25 -26.61 0.81
N GLN A 31 11.06 -25.54 0.94
CA GLN A 31 10.79 -24.47 1.89
C GLN A 31 9.40 -23.86 1.59
N PRO A 32 8.56 -23.61 2.62
CA PRO A 32 7.30 -22.89 2.45
C PRO A 32 7.52 -21.51 1.85
N ALA A 33 6.79 -21.18 0.79
CA ALA A 33 6.79 -19.85 0.17
C ALA A 33 5.52 -19.06 0.56
N LEU A 34 4.36 -19.71 0.41
CA LEU A 34 3.07 -19.14 0.79
C LEU A 34 2.24 -20.17 1.57
N ILE A 35 1.62 -19.71 2.64
CA ILE A 35 0.68 -20.51 3.45
C ILE A 35 -0.68 -19.79 3.42
N ASP A 36 -1.72 -20.51 3.04
CA ASP A 36 -3.09 -20.02 3.18
C ASP A 36 -3.50 -20.03 4.64
N GLY A 37 -3.58 -18.85 5.26
CA GLY A 37 -3.87 -18.73 6.69
C GLY A 37 -5.14 -19.47 7.13
N PRO A 38 -6.29 -19.32 6.42
CA PRO A 38 -7.53 -20.00 6.80
C PRO A 38 -7.48 -21.52 6.71
N SER A 39 -6.81 -22.12 5.72
CA SER A 39 -6.81 -23.57 5.49
C SER A 39 -5.51 -24.26 5.92
N GLY A 40 -4.42 -23.53 6.12
CA GLY A 40 -3.09 -24.08 6.37
C GLY A 40 -2.43 -24.71 5.13
N ARG A 41 -3.05 -24.62 3.95
CA ARG A 41 -2.49 -25.16 2.71
C ARG A 41 -1.23 -24.38 2.33
N THR A 42 -0.17 -25.10 1.99
CA THR A 42 1.15 -24.55 1.71
C THR A 42 1.52 -24.72 0.26
N LEU A 43 2.07 -23.69 -0.36
CA LEU A 43 2.85 -23.73 -1.59
C LEU A 43 4.32 -23.54 -1.24
N THR A 44 5.16 -24.47 -1.71
CA THR A 44 6.61 -24.39 -1.54
C THR A 44 7.26 -23.57 -2.65
N TYR A 45 8.52 -23.19 -2.49
CA TYR A 45 9.29 -22.56 -3.55
C TYR A 45 9.40 -23.47 -4.78
N ASN A 46 9.52 -24.78 -4.61
CA ASN A 46 9.46 -25.77 -5.70
C ASN A 46 8.11 -25.78 -6.42
N ASP A 47 7.00 -25.59 -5.69
CA ASP A 47 5.69 -25.52 -6.33
C ASP A 47 5.57 -24.27 -7.19
N LEU A 48 6.05 -23.12 -6.70
CA LEU A 48 6.06 -21.87 -7.46
C LEU A 48 7.00 -21.95 -8.67
N ALA A 49 8.22 -22.52 -8.50
CA ALA A 49 9.20 -22.70 -9.58
C ALA A 49 8.63 -23.51 -10.75
N ARG A 50 7.72 -24.46 -10.44
CA ARG A 50 7.05 -25.27 -11.46
C ARG A 50 5.79 -24.61 -12.02
N ALA A 51 4.97 -24.04 -11.16
CA ALA A 51 3.65 -23.54 -11.56
C ALA A 51 3.70 -22.23 -12.35
N ILE A 52 4.62 -21.31 -12.01
CA ILE A 52 4.74 -20.01 -12.69
C ILE A 52 5.05 -20.15 -14.18
N PRO A 53 6.09 -20.90 -14.60
CA PRO A 53 6.36 -21.11 -16.04
C PRO A 53 5.22 -21.83 -16.77
N VAL A 54 4.59 -22.82 -16.12
CA VAL A 54 3.45 -23.54 -16.71
C VAL A 54 2.24 -22.61 -16.89
N CYS A 55 1.97 -21.75 -15.92
CA CYS A 55 0.93 -20.72 -16.03
C CYS A 55 1.21 -19.77 -17.21
N ALA A 56 2.46 -19.33 -17.37
CA ALA A 56 2.87 -18.49 -18.50
C ALA A 56 2.63 -19.18 -19.85
N GLY A 57 3.02 -20.47 -19.96
CA GLY A 57 2.74 -21.29 -21.14
C GLY A 57 1.25 -21.44 -21.42
N GLY A 58 0.45 -21.71 -20.38
CA GLY A 58 -0.99 -21.84 -20.48
C GLY A 58 -1.69 -20.56 -20.93
N LEU A 59 -1.25 -19.40 -20.45
CA LEU A 59 -1.77 -18.10 -20.88
C LEU A 59 -1.40 -17.78 -22.33
N ALA A 60 -0.15 -18.08 -22.74
CA ALA A 60 0.29 -17.91 -24.13
C ALA A 60 -0.53 -18.78 -25.10
N GLU A 61 -0.86 -20.03 -24.73
CA GLU A 61 -1.75 -20.89 -25.54
C GLU A 61 -3.19 -20.37 -25.65
N ARG A 62 -3.63 -19.61 -24.63
CA ARG A 62 -4.93 -18.89 -24.65
C ARG A 62 -4.87 -17.59 -25.44
N GLY A 63 -3.71 -17.26 -26.02
CA GLY A 63 -3.53 -16.09 -26.87
C GLY A 63 -3.05 -14.84 -26.15
N LEU A 64 -2.55 -14.94 -24.92
CA LEU A 64 -1.89 -13.82 -24.27
C LEU A 64 -0.56 -13.53 -24.96
N GLU A 65 -0.43 -12.35 -25.53
CA GLU A 65 0.76 -11.83 -26.19
C GLU A 65 1.46 -10.78 -25.33
N LYS A 66 2.71 -10.44 -25.67
CA LYS A 66 3.45 -9.37 -24.99
C LYS A 66 2.70 -8.05 -25.06
N GLY A 67 2.45 -7.45 -23.92
CA GLY A 67 1.76 -6.18 -23.77
C GLY A 67 0.24 -6.28 -23.57
N ASP A 68 -0.33 -7.49 -23.71
CA ASP A 68 -1.73 -7.71 -23.34
C ASP A 68 -1.93 -7.56 -21.84
N VAL A 69 -3.12 -7.12 -21.45
CA VAL A 69 -3.44 -6.85 -20.05
C VAL A 69 -4.21 -8.02 -19.44
N PHE A 70 -3.63 -8.60 -18.38
CA PHE A 70 -4.22 -9.62 -17.54
C PHE A 70 -4.72 -9.00 -16.22
N ALA A 71 -6.02 -9.06 -15.98
CA ALA A 71 -6.65 -8.48 -14.79
C ALA A 71 -6.83 -9.51 -13.68
N ILE A 72 -6.46 -9.17 -12.44
CA ILE A 72 -6.68 -9.99 -11.24
C ILE A 72 -7.64 -9.26 -10.30
N TYR A 73 -8.83 -9.81 -10.10
CA TYR A 73 -9.89 -9.34 -9.21
C TYR A 73 -10.07 -10.34 -8.07
N SER A 74 -9.16 -10.31 -7.09
CA SER A 74 -9.05 -11.35 -6.04
C SER A 74 -8.56 -10.78 -4.72
N PRO A 75 -8.99 -11.34 -3.56
CA PRO A 75 -8.29 -11.14 -2.30
C PRO A 75 -6.94 -11.87 -2.29
N ASN A 76 -6.20 -11.74 -1.17
CA ASN A 76 -4.94 -12.45 -1.01
C ASN A 76 -5.18 -13.96 -0.86
N LEU A 77 -4.49 -14.72 -1.70
CA LEU A 77 -4.40 -16.17 -1.63
C LEU A 77 -3.08 -16.64 -2.25
N PRO A 78 -2.59 -17.85 -1.94
CA PRO A 78 -1.28 -18.30 -2.44
C PRO A 78 -1.15 -18.33 -3.95
N GLU A 79 -2.19 -18.73 -4.68
CA GLU A 79 -2.19 -18.81 -6.15
C GLU A 79 -2.11 -17.46 -6.83
N TYR A 80 -2.32 -16.37 -6.11
CA TYR A 80 -2.15 -15.01 -6.64
C TYR A 80 -0.73 -14.81 -7.20
N ALA A 81 0.29 -15.36 -6.51
CA ALA A 81 1.68 -15.32 -6.97
C ALA A 81 1.85 -16.03 -8.31
N ILE A 82 1.23 -17.21 -8.48
CA ILE A 82 1.33 -17.99 -9.73
C ILE A 82 0.70 -17.21 -10.88
N ALA A 83 -0.47 -16.63 -10.67
CA ALA A 83 -1.18 -15.84 -11.68
C ALA A 83 -0.42 -14.57 -12.06
N PHE A 84 0.04 -13.80 -11.06
CA PHE A 84 0.75 -12.55 -11.25
C PHE A 84 2.07 -12.74 -12.01
N PHE A 85 2.94 -13.61 -11.47
CA PHE A 85 4.25 -13.83 -12.10
C PHE A 85 4.15 -14.66 -13.37
N GLY A 86 3.15 -15.54 -13.51
CA GLY A 86 2.89 -16.28 -14.74
C GLY A 86 2.50 -15.38 -15.91
N ALA A 87 1.55 -14.46 -15.68
CA ALA A 87 1.15 -13.48 -16.69
C ALA A 87 2.31 -12.55 -17.06
N ALA A 88 3.06 -12.06 -16.07
CA ALA A 88 4.24 -11.23 -16.29
C ALA A 88 5.37 -11.98 -17.03
N MET A 89 5.56 -13.29 -16.78
CA MET A 89 6.54 -14.13 -17.47
C MET A 89 6.17 -14.37 -18.94
N ALA A 90 4.86 -14.44 -19.25
CA ALA A 90 4.37 -14.48 -20.63
C ALA A 90 4.47 -13.13 -21.36
N GLY A 91 4.96 -12.08 -20.70
CA GLY A 91 5.06 -10.72 -21.25
C GLY A 91 3.82 -9.88 -21.09
N GLY A 92 2.83 -10.35 -20.35
CA GLY A 92 1.60 -9.62 -20.05
C GLY A 92 1.80 -8.50 -19.02
N ILE A 93 0.93 -7.52 -19.09
CA ILE A 93 0.81 -6.44 -18.09
C ILE A 93 -0.26 -6.86 -17.08
N VAL A 94 0.08 -6.88 -15.79
CA VAL A 94 -0.88 -7.27 -14.77
C VAL A 94 -1.57 -6.03 -14.19
N THR A 95 -2.89 -5.88 -14.42
CA THR A 95 -3.71 -4.91 -13.69
C THR A 95 -4.39 -5.58 -12.50
N THR A 96 -4.35 -4.94 -11.36
CA THR A 96 -4.84 -5.51 -10.10
C THR A 96 -6.03 -4.70 -9.60
N ILE A 97 -7.16 -5.38 -9.31
CA ILE A 97 -8.44 -4.73 -9.04
C ILE A 97 -8.83 -4.93 -7.58
N ASN A 98 -9.31 -3.85 -6.96
CA ASN A 98 -9.80 -3.87 -5.60
C ASN A 98 -11.04 -4.78 -5.47
N PRO A 99 -11.01 -5.86 -4.65
CA PRO A 99 -12.13 -6.77 -4.44
C PRO A 99 -13.43 -6.12 -3.93
N LEU A 100 -13.34 -4.92 -3.37
CA LEU A 100 -14.49 -4.18 -2.88
C LEU A 100 -15.23 -3.40 -3.97
N TYR A 101 -14.66 -3.28 -5.16
CA TYR A 101 -15.29 -2.56 -6.27
C TYR A 101 -16.63 -3.18 -6.66
N THR A 102 -17.53 -2.31 -7.09
CA THR A 102 -18.76 -2.70 -7.76
C THR A 102 -18.45 -3.26 -9.16
N ALA A 103 -19.42 -3.87 -9.80
CA ALA A 103 -19.24 -4.35 -11.18
C ALA A 103 -18.95 -3.20 -12.16
N GLU A 104 -19.54 -2.01 -11.95
CA GLU A 104 -19.31 -0.82 -12.77
C GLU A 104 -17.90 -0.25 -12.59
N GLU A 105 -17.40 -0.14 -11.35
CA GLU A 105 -16.03 0.30 -11.07
C GLU A 105 -15.01 -0.70 -11.63
N CYS A 106 -15.27 -1.99 -11.53
CA CYS A 106 -14.44 -3.04 -12.11
C CYS A 106 -14.43 -2.93 -13.65
N ALA A 107 -15.60 -2.79 -14.30
CA ALA A 107 -15.72 -2.61 -15.73
C ALA A 107 -14.94 -1.39 -16.23
N HIS A 108 -15.08 -0.26 -15.55
CA HIS A 108 -14.34 0.95 -15.89
C HIS A 108 -12.82 0.73 -15.87
N GLN A 109 -12.28 0.04 -14.84
CA GLN A 109 -10.85 -0.27 -14.80
C GLN A 109 -10.43 -1.23 -15.92
N LEU A 110 -11.24 -2.25 -16.22
CA LEU A 110 -10.99 -3.20 -17.30
C LEU A 110 -10.93 -2.51 -18.67
N GLU A 111 -11.89 -1.63 -18.94
CA GLU A 111 -11.97 -0.85 -20.18
C GLU A 111 -10.78 0.11 -20.31
N ASP A 112 -10.48 0.89 -19.27
CA ASP A 112 -9.36 1.87 -19.30
C ASP A 112 -8.01 1.19 -19.44
N ALA A 113 -7.81 0.03 -18.75
CA ALA A 113 -6.61 -0.78 -18.85
C ALA A 113 -6.49 -1.53 -20.18
N GLY A 114 -7.57 -1.71 -20.93
CA GLY A 114 -7.61 -2.55 -22.13
C GLY A 114 -7.42 -4.04 -21.80
N ALA A 115 -8.02 -4.52 -20.71
CA ALA A 115 -7.84 -5.89 -20.25
C ALA A 115 -8.43 -6.91 -21.23
N SER A 116 -7.64 -7.93 -21.59
CA SER A 116 -8.05 -9.04 -22.44
C SER A 116 -8.45 -10.28 -21.64
N PHE A 117 -7.99 -10.39 -20.41
CA PHE A 117 -8.23 -11.55 -19.53
C PHE A 117 -8.62 -11.06 -18.13
N LEU A 118 -9.53 -11.80 -17.49
CA LEU A 118 -9.95 -11.54 -16.11
C LEU A 118 -9.91 -12.81 -15.27
N LEU A 119 -9.23 -12.75 -14.12
CA LEU A 119 -9.18 -13.81 -13.12
C LEU A 119 -9.83 -13.34 -11.83
N THR A 120 -10.68 -14.18 -11.23
CA THR A 120 -11.38 -13.86 -9.98
C THR A 120 -11.48 -15.07 -9.05
N VAL A 121 -12.26 -14.93 -7.98
CA VAL A 121 -12.64 -16.00 -7.03
C VAL A 121 -14.15 -16.28 -7.10
N PRO A 122 -14.62 -17.47 -6.72
CA PRO A 122 -16.04 -17.81 -6.81
C PRO A 122 -16.99 -16.78 -6.17
N PRO A 123 -16.70 -16.20 -4.98
CA PRO A 123 -17.58 -15.20 -4.36
C PRO A 123 -17.77 -13.91 -5.16
N PHE A 124 -16.86 -13.59 -6.09
CA PHE A 124 -16.92 -12.35 -6.89
C PHE A 124 -17.32 -12.60 -8.34
N LEU A 125 -17.58 -13.87 -8.73
CA LEU A 125 -17.80 -14.28 -10.11
C LEU A 125 -18.94 -13.53 -10.79
N ASP A 126 -20.07 -13.32 -10.10
CA ASP A 126 -21.20 -12.61 -10.69
C ASP A 126 -20.86 -11.15 -11.06
N LYS A 127 -20.12 -10.46 -10.19
CA LYS A 127 -19.63 -9.11 -10.47
C LYS A 127 -18.60 -9.11 -11.59
N ALA A 128 -17.67 -10.08 -11.55
CA ALA A 128 -16.63 -10.24 -12.55
C ALA A 128 -17.21 -10.48 -13.95
N LYS A 129 -18.25 -11.32 -14.08
CA LYS A 129 -18.95 -11.56 -15.34
C LYS A 129 -19.64 -10.31 -15.89
N GLN A 130 -20.33 -9.57 -15.02
CA GLN A 130 -20.96 -8.31 -15.41
C GLN A 130 -19.93 -7.30 -15.91
N ALA A 131 -18.79 -7.17 -15.21
CA ALA A 131 -17.71 -6.29 -15.61
C ALA A 131 -17.02 -6.75 -16.90
N ALA A 132 -16.80 -8.06 -17.06
CA ALA A 132 -16.21 -8.65 -18.27
C ALA A 132 -17.09 -8.44 -19.49
N GLU A 133 -18.42 -8.65 -19.37
CA GLU A 133 -19.37 -8.41 -20.44
C GLU A 133 -19.34 -6.95 -20.91
N ALA A 134 -19.31 -5.99 -19.98
CA ALA A 134 -19.22 -4.56 -20.28
C ALA A 134 -17.89 -4.21 -20.97
N ALA A 135 -16.78 -4.79 -20.53
CA ALA A 135 -15.44 -4.56 -21.10
C ALA A 135 -15.13 -5.40 -22.35
N GLY A 136 -16.05 -6.30 -22.78
CA GLY A 136 -15.86 -7.15 -23.95
C GLY A 136 -14.88 -8.30 -23.75
N ILE A 137 -14.65 -8.75 -22.51
CA ILE A 137 -13.80 -9.90 -22.18
C ILE A 137 -14.64 -11.19 -22.30
N GLU A 138 -14.21 -12.09 -23.18
CA GLU A 138 -14.97 -13.30 -23.51
C GLU A 138 -14.80 -14.43 -22.46
N GLU A 139 -13.60 -14.56 -21.85
CA GLU A 139 -13.29 -15.63 -20.92
C GLU A 139 -12.91 -15.09 -19.53
N VAL A 140 -13.62 -15.55 -18.51
CA VAL A 140 -13.33 -15.25 -17.11
C VAL A 140 -12.75 -16.50 -16.46
N PHE A 141 -11.54 -16.38 -15.90
CA PHE A 141 -10.92 -17.41 -15.09
C PHE A 141 -11.34 -17.28 -13.62
N VAL A 142 -11.36 -18.41 -12.92
CA VAL A 142 -11.67 -18.45 -11.49
C VAL A 142 -10.70 -19.37 -10.75
N PHE A 143 -10.19 -18.93 -9.61
CA PHE A 143 -9.46 -19.81 -8.70
C PHE A 143 -10.42 -20.87 -8.13
N GLY A 144 -10.12 -22.15 -8.37
CA GLY A 144 -11.02 -23.26 -8.09
C GLY A 144 -12.11 -23.43 -9.16
N ASP A 145 -13.24 -24.08 -8.80
CA ASP A 145 -14.32 -24.41 -9.70
C ASP A 145 -15.55 -23.52 -9.47
N ALA A 146 -16.11 -22.96 -10.55
CA ALA A 146 -17.40 -22.27 -10.51
C ALA A 146 -18.12 -22.39 -11.86
N GLU A 147 -19.45 -22.56 -11.84
CA GLU A 147 -20.26 -22.67 -13.06
C GLU A 147 -20.20 -21.39 -13.91
N GLY A 148 -19.85 -21.56 -15.18
CA GLY A 148 -19.81 -20.49 -16.17
C GLY A 148 -18.53 -19.64 -16.09
N ALA A 149 -17.45 -20.17 -15.53
CA ALA A 149 -16.10 -19.63 -15.62
C ALA A 149 -15.11 -20.76 -15.91
N THR A 150 -13.94 -20.43 -16.41
CA THR A 150 -12.86 -21.39 -16.66
C THR A 150 -12.00 -21.52 -15.39
N ALA A 151 -11.82 -22.74 -14.88
CA ALA A 151 -10.96 -22.97 -13.74
C ALA A 151 -9.51 -22.55 -14.05
N PHE A 152 -8.88 -21.77 -13.16
CA PHE A 152 -7.51 -21.30 -13.30
C PHE A 152 -6.52 -22.47 -13.47
N GLU A 153 -6.77 -23.58 -12.80
CA GLU A 153 -5.97 -24.80 -12.84
C GLU A 153 -5.87 -25.38 -14.26
N THR A 154 -6.79 -25.03 -15.17
CA THR A 154 -6.68 -25.42 -16.59
C THR A 154 -5.44 -24.83 -17.27
N LEU A 155 -4.99 -23.65 -16.83
CA LEU A 155 -3.73 -23.03 -17.29
C LEU A 155 -2.51 -23.83 -16.83
N LEU A 156 -2.61 -24.52 -15.68
CA LEU A 156 -1.54 -25.33 -15.11
C LEU A 156 -1.48 -26.76 -15.66
N GLY A 157 -2.50 -27.18 -16.38
CA GLY A 157 -2.63 -28.55 -16.93
C GLY A 157 -2.08 -28.74 -18.35
N ILE A 158 -1.72 -27.67 -19.04
CA ILE A 158 -1.38 -27.70 -20.47
C ILE A 158 0.02 -28.24 -20.76
N GLY A 159 0.93 -28.24 -19.77
CA GLY A 159 2.26 -28.87 -19.88
C GLY A 159 3.21 -28.22 -20.89
N GLN A 160 3.01 -26.94 -21.18
CA GLN A 160 3.87 -26.15 -22.04
C GLN A 160 4.92 -25.38 -21.25
N ASP A 161 6.09 -25.24 -21.83
CA ASP A 161 7.12 -24.33 -21.29
C ASP A 161 6.68 -22.86 -21.45
N ALA A 162 7.18 -22.00 -20.55
CA ALA A 162 6.98 -20.57 -20.69
C ALA A 162 7.45 -20.07 -22.06
N PRO A 163 6.74 -19.13 -22.70
CA PRO A 163 7.17 -18.57 -23.97
C PRO A 163 8.48 -17.79 -23.81
N GLU A 164 9.35 -17.85 -24.83
CA GLU A 164 10.51 -16.97 -24.88
C GLU A 164 10.08 -15.55 -25.28
N VAL A 165 10.01 -14.65 -24.29
CA VAL A 165 9.62 -13.25 -24.51
C VAL A 165 10.81 -12.34 -24.26
N LEU A 166 11.16 -11.51 -25.24
CA LEU A 166 12.16 -10.47 -25.08
C LEU A 166 11.56 -9.29 -24.30
N ILE A 167 12.04 -9.09 -23.07
CA ILE A 167 11.62 -8.01 -22.18
C ILE A 167 12.70 -6.95 -22.12
N ASP A 168 12.34 -5.69 -22.42
CA ASP A 168 13.11 -4.51 -22.07
C ASP A 168 12.68 -4.06 -20.67
N SER A 169 13.50 -4.34 -19.67
CA SER A 169 13.14 -4.10 -18.28
C SER A 169 12.84 -2.62 -17.97
N SER A 170 13.41 -1.71 -18.75
CA SER A 170 13.25 -0.26 -18.55
C SER A 170 12.00 0.33 -19.24
N GLU A 171 11.56 -0.32 -20.33
CA GLU A 171 10.46 0.20 -21.17
C GLU A 171 9.16 -0.60 -21.00
N ASP A 172 9.26 -1.92 -20.85
CA ASP A 172 8.10 -2.79 -20.77
C ASP A 172 7.42 -2.67 -19.40
N VAL A 173 6.12 -2.36 -19.43
CA VAL A 173 5.27 -2.29 -18.23
C VAL A 173 4.94 -3.70 -17.77
N VAL A 174 5.09 -3.98 -16.48
CA VAL A 174 4.74 -5.29 -15.88
C VAL A 174 3.49 -5.19 -15.00
N ALA A 175 3.28 -4.06 -14.37
CA ALA A 175 2.12 -3.86 -13.49
C ALA A 175 1.44 -2.52 -13.77
N LEU A 176 0.10 -2.55 -13.72
CA LEU A 176 -0.76 -1.40 -13.92
C LEU A 176 -1.75 -1.28 -12.75
N PRO A 177 -1.27 -1.03 -11.52
CA PRO A 177 -2.16 -0.73 -10.40
C PRO A 177 -2.84 0.62 -10.58
N TYR A 178 -4.05 0.76 -10.02
CA TYR A 178 -4.80 2.01 -10.07
C TYR A 178 -4.67 2.78 -8.76
N SER A 179 -4.16 4.02 -8.87
CA SER A 179 -4.09 4.92 -7.72
C SER A 179 -5.34 5.79 -7.64
N SER A 180 -5.91 5.88 -6.44
CA SER A 180 -7.14 6.65 -6.17
C SER A 180 -6.92 8.15 -6.15
N GLY A 181 -5.86 8.68 -6.72
CA GLY A 181 -5.53 10.11 -6.74
C GLY A 181 -6.46 11.04 -5.95
N THR A 182 -6.00 12.18 -5.48
CA THR A 182 -6.83 13.11 -4.67
C THR A 182 -7.94 13.81 -5.48
N THR A 183 -7.94 13.67 -6.81
CA THR A 183 -8.87 14.39 -7.71
C THR A 183 -9.29 13.51 -8.88
N GLY A 184 -10.51 13.00 -8.87
CA GLY A 184 -11.11 12.33 -10.02
C GLY A 184 -11.20 10.79 -9.92
N LEU A 185 -11.31 10.13 -11.07
CA LEU A 185 -11.29 8.68 -11.19
C LEU A 185 -9.88 8.13 -10.91
N PRO A 186 -9.76 6.87 -10.45
CA PRO A 186 -8.47 6.20 -10.32
C PRO A 186 -7.71 6.23 -11.65
N LYS A 187 -6.38 6.34 -11.57
CA LYS A 187 -5.51 6.36 -12.75
C LYS A 187 -4.60 5.15 -12.73
N GLY A 188 -4.44 4.50 -13.87
CA GLY A 188 -3.50 3.41 -14.04
C GLY A 188 -2.05 3.91 -13.98
N VAL A 189 -1.26 3.38 -13.06
CA VAL A 189 0.14 3.72 -12.87
C VAL A 189 1.00 2.71 -13.61
N MET A 190 1.72 3.14 -14.63
CA MET A 190 2.58 2.27 -15.44
C MET A 190 3.90 1.99 -14.73
N LEU A 191 4.06 0.78 -14.19
CA LEU A 191 5.29 0.32 -13.54
C LEU A 191 6.02 -0.66 -14.46
N THR A 192 7.26 -0.32 -14.82
CA THR A 192 8.12 -1.20 -15.60
C THR A 192 8.72 -2.31 -14.73
N HIS A 193 9.24 -3.35 -15.37
CA HIS A 193 9.97 -4.38 -14.65
C HIS A 193 11.09 -3.77 -13.80
N ARG A 194 11.86 -2.84 -14.40
CA ARG A 194 12.95 -2.14 -13.71
C ARG A 194 12.49 -1.33 -12.50
N ASN A 195 11.32 -0.68 -12.54
CA ASN A 195 10.85 0.11 -11.41
C ASN A 195 10.65 -0.76 -10.16
N ILE A 196 10.00 -1.92 -10.31
CA ILE A 196 9.72 -2.82 -9.18
C ILE A 196 10.99 -3.54 -8.73
N VAL A 197 11.82 -4.04 -9.65
CA VAL A 197 13.12 -4.67 -9.36
C VAL A 197 14.02 -3.69 -8.59
N ALA A 198 14.08 -2.43 -9.03
CA ALA A 198 14.85 -1.39 -8.35
C ALA A 198 14.37 -1.21 -6.91
N ASN A 199 13.05 -1.07 -6.71
CA ASN A 199 12.51 -0.82 -5.38
C ASN A 199 12.76 -1.99 -4.41
N ILE A 200 12.62 -3.23 -4.87
CA ILE A 200 12.97 -4.40 -4.06
C ILE A 200 14.47 -4.37 -3.69
N SER A 201 15.35 -4.14 -4.68
CA SER A 201 16.80 -4.07 -4.46
C SER A 201 17.21 -2.96 -3.50
N GLN A 202 16.51 -1.82 -3.53
CA GLN A 202 16.70 -0.69 -2.62
C GLN A 202 16.26 -0.98 -1.19
N CYS A 203 15.15 -1.71 -1.01
CA CYS A 203 14.57 -1.97 0.30
C CYS A 203 15.27 -3.07 1.09
N LEU A 204 15.72 -4.14 0.41
CA LEU A 204 16.31 -5.32 1.06
C LEU A 204 17.48 -5.02 2.01
N PRO A 205 18.48 -4.20 1.67
CA PRO A 205 19.62 -3.91 2.58
C PRO A 205 19.21 -3.09 3.80
N ILE A 206 18.10 -2.34 3.72
CA ILE A 206 17.57 -1.52 4.83
C ILE A 206 16.65 -2.37 5.71
N GLU A 207 15.80 -3.15 5.08
CA GLU A 207 14.83 -4.02 5.75
C GLU A 207 15.50 -5.20 6.44
N LYS A 208 16.61 -5.68 5.88
CA LYS A 208 17.36 -6.84 6.40
C LYS A 208 16.43 -8.02 6.72
N LEU A 209 15.49 -8.26 5.80
CA LEU A 209 14.61 -9.41 5.90
C LEU A 209 15.47 -10.68 5.77
N GLU A 210 15.33 -11.61 6.73
CA GLU A 210 16.10 -12.83 6.73
C GLU A 210 15.42 -13.90 5.85
N PRO A 211 16.20 -14.75 5.14
CA PRO A 211 15.63 -15.94 4.52
C PRO A 211 14.91 -16.82 5.57
N GLU A 212 13.81 -17.46 5.17
CA GLU A 212 12.95 -18.27 6.06
C GLU A 212 12.15 -17.47 7.12
N GLU A 213 12.33 -16.16 7.19
CA GLU A 213 11.50 -15.31 8.06
C GLU A 213 10.03 -15.38 7.63
N MET A 214 9.13 -15.45 8.61
CA MET A 214 7.70 -15.47 8.33
C MET A 214 7.09 -14.08 8.42
N THR A 215 6.31 -13.72 7.40
CA THR A 215 5.55 -12.47 7.37
C THR A 215 4.07 -12.72 7.10
N VAL A 216 3.21 -11.79 7.50
CA VAL A 216 1.77 -11.86 7.24
C VAL A 216 1.39 -11.11 5.97
N GLY A 217 0.72 -11.79 5.05
CA GLY A 217 0.16 -11.22 3.84
C GLY A 217 -1.24 -10.66 4.05
N ILE A 218 -1.37 -9.64 4.92
CA ILE A 218 -2.65 -9.01 5.23
C ILE A 218 -2.97 -7.82 4.32
N LEU A 219 -1.97 -7.03 3.96
CA LEU A 219 -2.21 -5.93 3.03
C LEU A 219 -2.45 -6.48 1.63
N PRO A 220 -3.44 -5.90 0.92
CA PRO A 220 -3.89 -6.48 -0.34
C PRO A 220 -2.78 -6.55 -1.39
N PHE A 221 -2.62 -7.70 -2.05
CA PHE A 221 -1.69 -7.87 -3.17
C PHE A 221 -2.10 -7.06 -4.40
N TYR A 222 -3.36 -6.63 -4.48
CA TYR A 222 -3.77 -5.71 -5.53
C TYR A 222 -3.26 -4.28 -5.34
N HIS A 223 -2.83 -3.93 -4.13
CA HIS A 223 -2.25 -2.62 -3.81
C HIS A 223 -0.72 -2.71 -3.87
N ILE A 224 -0.06 -1.65 -4.35
CA ILE A 224 1.39 -1.64 -4.57
C ILE A 224 2.20 -2.02 -3.33
N TYR A 225 1.75 -1.68 -2.11
CA TYR A 225 2.42 -2.08 -0.87
C TYR A 225 2.41 -3.60 -0.69
N GLY A 226 1.25 -4.24 -0.84
CA GLY A 226 1.14 -5.70 -0.79
C GLY A 226 1.87 -6.38 -1.95
N MET A 227 1.77 -5.83 -3.15
CA MET A 227 2.38 -6.38 -4.38
C MET A 227 3.90 -6.38 -4.30
N THR A 228 4.52 -5.24 -3.97
CA THR A 228 5.99 -5.10 -4.01
C THR A 228 6.63 -5.50 -2.70
N VAL A 229 6.17 -4.95 -1.56
CA VAL A 229 6.87 -5.14 -0.27
C VAL A 229 6.56 -6.50 0.34
N ILE A 230 5.28 -6.94 0.30
CA ILE A 230 4.91 -8.22 0.93
C ILE A 230 5.11 -9.38 -0.04
N LEU A 231 4.49 -9.34 -1.25
CA LEU A 231 4.54 -10.47 -2.15
C LEU A 231 5.92 -10.61 -2.82
N SER A 232 6.35 -9.56 -3.53
CA SER A 232 7.54 -9.68 -4.38
C SER A 232 8.83 -9.69 -3.58
N MET A 233 9.02 -8.75 -2.63
CA MET A 233 10.25 -8.66 -1.84
C MET A 233 10.44 -9.87 -0.94
N ALA A 234 9.39 -10.36 -0.26
CA ALA A 234 9.50 -11.52 0.60
C ALA A 234 9.85 -12.79 -0.20
N LEU A 235 9.18 -13.03 -1.35
CA LEU A 235 9.48 -14.19 -2.19
C LEU A 235 10.90 -14.12 -2.79
N GLN A 236 11.34 -12.94 -3.23
CA GLN A 236 12.70 -12.77 -3.75
C GLN A 236 13.74 -13.11 -2.68
N ASN A 237 13.53 -12.69 -1.44
CA ASN A 237 14.46 -12.93 -0.33
C ASN A 237 14.40 -14.35 0.26
N GLY A 238 13.34 -15.11 0.01
CA GLY A 238 13.16 -16.47 0.55
C GLY A 238 12.38 -16.54 1.85
N ALA A 239 11.63 -15.49 2.18
CA ALA A 239 10.73 -15.48 3.31
C ALA A 239 9.44 -16.26 3.02
N THR A 240 8.72 -16.64 4.07
CA THR A 240 7.41 -17.31 3.98
C THR A 240 6.30 -16.30 4.23
N ILE A 241 5.29 -16.26 3.38
CA ILE A 241 4.12 -15.37 3.51
C ILE A 241 2.91 -16.18 3.98
N VAL A 242 2.34 -15.84 5.12
CA VAL A 242 1.05 -16.38 5.59
C VAL A 242 -0.05 -15.45 5.09
N THR A 243 -0.84 -15.88 4.09
CA THR A 243 -1.88 -15.03 3.50
C THR A 243 -3.12 -14.94 4.38
N MET A 244 -3.68 -13.76 4.44
CA MET A 244 -4.91 -13.46 5.15
C MET A 244 -5.84 -12.69 4.20
N PRO A 245 -6.95 -13.30 3.72
CA PRO A 245 -7.82 -12.69 2.69
C PRO A 245 -8.65 -11.52 3.22
N LYS A 246 -8.90 -11.48 4.54
CA LYS A 246 -9.63 -10.42 5.23
C LYS A 246 -9.04 -10.24 6.63
N PHE A 247 -8.86 -8.98 7.06
CA PHE A 247 -8.41 -8.69 8.41
C PHE A 247 -9.52 -8.88 9.44
N GLU A 248 -9.26 -9.72 10.42
CA GLU A 248 -9.96 -9.81 11.70
C GLU A 248 -8.90 -9.93 12.81
N MET A 249 -9.03 -9.17 13.91
CA MET A 249 -7.99 -9.07 14.92
C MET A 249 -7.63 -10.41 15.56
N GLU A 250 -8.65 -11.20 15.92
CA GLU A 250 -8.44 -12.51 16.54
C GLU A 250 -7.75 -13.49 15.58
N ASP A 251 -8.17 -13.52 14.32
CA ASP A 251 -7.54 -14.37 13.30
C ASP A 251 -6.08 -13.96 13.05
N PHE A 252 -5.79 -12.65 13.04
CA PHE A 252 -4.42 -12.14 12.93
C PHE A 252 -3.55 -12.63 14.08
N CYS A 253 -4.02 -12.45 15.33
CA CYS A 253 -3.29 -12.90 16.52
C CYS A 253 -3.08 -14.43 16.51
N GLN A 254 -4.11 -15.20 16.11
CA GLN A 254 -4.01 -16.65 15.98
C GLN A 254 -2.99 -17.08 14.93
N LEU A 255 -2.91 -16.39 13.78
CA LEU A 255 -1.91 -16.70 12.76
C LEU A 255 -0.49 -16.39 13.23
N VAL A 256 -0.29 -15.28 13.96
CA VAL A 256 1.01 -14.95 14.55
C VAL A 256 1.45 -16.04 15.52
N GLU A 257 0.58 -16.45 16.45
CA GLU A 257 0.87 -17.51 17.41
C GLU A 257 1.12 -18.87 16.74
N THR A 258 0.26 -19.25 15.76
CA THR A 258 0.31 -20.57 15.13
C THR A 258 1.54 -20.74 14.25
N HIS A 259 1.92 -19.72 13.50
CA HIS A 259 3.00 -19.78 12.52
C HIS A 259 4.30 -19.16 13.01
N GLY A 260 4.33 -18.50 14.18
CA GLY A 260 5.53 -17.83 14.66
C GLY A 260 5.95 -16.67 13.76
N ILE A 261 5.00 -15.84 13.30
CA ILE A 261 5.26 -14.73 12.40
C ILE A 261 6.17 -13.71 13.07
N GLN A 262 7.30 -13.37 12.42
CA GLN A 262 8.31 -12.46 12.94
C GLN A 262 8.15 -11.03 12.46
N SER A 263 7.62 -10.82 11.26
CA SER A 263 7.49 -9.50 10.65
C SER A 263 6.07 -9.20 10.18
N GLY A 264 5.62 -7.96 10.43
CA GLY A 264 4.33 -7.44 9.97
C GLY A 264 4.52 -6.13 9.20
N TYR A 265 4.15 -6.13 7.92
CA TYR A 265 3.97 -4.90 7.14
C TYR A 265 2.53 -4.46 7.30
N LEU A 266 2.30 -3.45 8.13
CA LEU A 266 0.98 -3.09 8.63
C LEU A 266 0.61 -1.64 8.27
N VAL A 267 -0.60 -1.27 8.64
CA VAL A 267 -1.12 0.11 8.50
C VAL A 267 -1.57 0.63 9.86
N PRO A 268 -1.60 1.96 10.08
CA PRO A 268 -1.92 2.56 11.37
C PRO A 268 -3.18 2.02 12.06
N PRO A 269 -4.31 1.75 11.37
CA PRO A 269 -5.49 1.17 12.02
C PRO A 269 -5.27 -0.20 12.65
N ILE A 270 -4.46 -1.05 12.01
CA ILE A 270 -4.11 -2.37 12.56
C ILE A 270 -3.21 -2.20 13.79
N ILE A 271 -2.19 -1.32 13.71
CA ILE A 271 -1.28 -1.03 14.81
C ILE A 271 -2.04 -0.44 16.00
N LEU A 272 -2.95 0.49 15.76
CA LEU A 272 -3.84 1.04 16.80
C LEU A 272 -4.70 -0.07 17.44
N GLY A 273 -5.21 -1.01 16.63
CA GLY A 273 -5.93 -2.18 17.12
C GLY A 273 -5.04 -3.06 18.01
N LEU A 274 -3.81 -3.34 17.57
CA LEU A 274 -2.82 -4.11 18.36
C LEU A 274 -2.48 -3.41 19.68
N THR A 275 -2.52 -2.08 19.71
CA THR A 275 -2.29 -1.29 20.93
C THR A 275 -3.46 -1.37 21.92
N LYS A 276 -4.72 -1.38 21.43
CA LYS A 276 -5.90 -1.17 22.28
C LYS A 276 -6.84 -2.37 22.40
N HIS A 277 -6.84 -3.31 21.44
CA HIS A 277 -7.83 -4.38 21.40
C HIS A 277 -7.56 -5.45 22.46
N PRO A 278 -8.58 -5.85 23.27
CA PRO A 278 -8.38 -6.79 24.37
C PRO A 278 -8.05 -8.22 23.91
N ALA A 279 -8.43 -8.63 22.71
CA ALA A 279 -8.11 -9.95 22.18
C ALA A 279 -6.59 -10.20 22.05
N VAL A 280 -5.79 -9.16 21.91
CA VAL A 280 -4.32 -9.24 21.81
C VAL A 280 -3.71 -9.95 23.02
N ASP A 281 -4.26 -9.76 24.22
CA ASP A 281 -3.74 -10.36 25.45
C ASP A 281 -4.08 -11.86 25.59
N ALA A 282 -4.90 -12.42 24.70
CA ALA A 282 -5.30 -13.82 24.71
C ALA A 282 -4.37 -14.74 23.92
N TYR A 283 -3.42 -14.17 23.17
CA TYR A 283 -2.52 -14.90 22.26
C TYR A 283 -1.04 -14.61 22.57
N ASP A 284 -0.17 -15.57 22.27
CA ASP A 284 1.28 -15.38 22.33
C ASP A 284 1.79 -14.71 21.04
N LEU A 285 2.06 -13.42 21.10
CA LEU A 285 2.58 -12.63 19.98
C LEU A 285 4.10 -12.38 20.09
N SER A 286 4.82 -13.06 20.97
CA SER A 286 6.25 -12.85 21.25
C SER A 286 7.15 -13.10 20.02
N SER A 287 6.67 -13.83 19.03
CA SER A 287 7.37 -14.04 17.76
C SER A 287 7.39 -12.79 16.89
N LEU A 288 6.40 -11.87 17.01
CA LEU A 288 6.28 -10.67 16.20
C LEU A 288 7.27 -9.59 16.66
N GLN A 289 8.46 -9.61 16.08
CA GLN A 289 9.58 -8.76 16.50
C GLN A 289 9.67 -7.44 15.74
N HIS A 290 9.15 -7.39 14.52
CA HIS A 290 9.30 -6.24 13.62
C HIS A 290 7.97 -5.85 12.99
N ILE A 291 7.55 -4.61 13.20
CA ILE A 291 6.39 -4.01 12.54
C ILE A 291 6.86 -2.82 11.73
N THR A 292 6.55 -2.83 10.43
CA THR A 292 6.77 -1.69 9.53
C THR A 292 5.43 -1.08 9.16
N SER A 293 5.19 0.15 9.62
CA SER A 293 3.99 0.94 9.30
C SER A 293 4.14 1.67 7.98
N GLY A 294 3.12 1.67 7.15
CA GLY A 294 3.07 2.42 5.90
C GLY A 294 1.67 2.85 5.49
N ALA A 295 1.55 3.44 4.32
CA ALA A 295 0.33 3.91 3.66
C ALA A 295 -0.36 5.13 4.29
N ALA A 296 -0.16 5.42 5.58
CA ALA A 296 -0.67 6.60 6.27
C ALA A 296 0.27 6.97 7.44
N PRO A 297 0.25 8.22 7.93
CA PRO A 297 1.02 8.61 9.11
C PRO A 297 0.60 7.82 10.36
N LEU A 298 1.59 7.39 11.15
CA LEU A 298 1.40 6.79 12.47
C LEU A 298 1.94 7.75 13.53
N GLY A 299 1.11 8.10 14.50
CA GLY A 299 1.53 8.97 15.62
C GLY A 299 2.53 8.27 16.54
N GLU A 300 3.49 9.05 17.08
CA GLU A 300 4.53 8.59 18.00
C GLU A 300 3.95 7.81 19.20
N ASP A 301 2.94 8.37 19.87
CA ASP A 301 2.32 7.73 21.05
C ASP A 301 1.77 6.33 20.74
N VAL A 302 1.17 6.14 19.55
CA VAL A 302 0.62 4.84 19.12
C VAL A 302 1.74 3.87 18.78
N ALA A 303 2.80 4.34 18.12
CA ALA A 303 3.95 3.52 17.76
C ALA A 303 4.66 3.01 19.04
N GLU A 304 4.93 3.90 20.00
CA GLU A 304 5.56 3.56 21.28
C GLU A 304 4.69 2.62 22.12
N ALA A 305 3.40 2.90 22.26
CA ALA A 305 2.49 2.04 23.01
C ALA A 305 2.35 0.64 22.40
N CYS A 306 2.39 0.51 21.07
CA CYS A 306 2.40 -0.78 20.40
C CYS A 306 3.73 -1.52 20.64
N ALA A 307 4.85 -0.83 20.51
CA ALA A 307 6.18 -1.38 20.74
C ALA A 307 6.35 -1.88 22.19
N GLU A 308 5.89 -1.10 23.17
CA GLU A 308 5.92 -1.48 24.59
C GLU A 308 5.01 -2.71 24.87
N ARG A 309 3.77 -2.70 24.35
CA ARG A 309 2.81 -3.78 24.60
C ARG A 309 3.25 -5.12 24.03
N LEU A 310 3.82 -5.11 22.81
CA LEU A 310 4.21 -6.32 22.09
C LEU A 310 5.70 -6.68 22.27
N GLU A 311 6.46 -5.87 22.98
CA GLU A 311 7.92 -6.00 23.12
C GLU A 311 8.64 -6.13 21.75
N CYS A 312 8.20 -5.35 20.76
CA CYS A 312 8.67 -5.40 19.38
C CYS A 312 9.19 -4.04 18.90
N THR A 313 9.81 -4.02 17.72
CA THR A 313 10.19 -2.76 17.04
C THR A 313 9.07 -2.32 16.12
N VAL A 314 8.61 -1.08 16.30
CA VAL A 314 7.68 -0.41 15.38
C VAL A 314 8.43 0.71 14.66
N LYS A 315 8.46 0.64 13.33
CA LYS A 315 9.10 1.62 12.46
C LYS A 315 8.18 2.03 11.33
N GLN A 316 8.52 3.11 10.63
CA GLN A 316 7.73 3.60 9.52
C GLN A 316 8.51 3.60 8.21
N GLY A 317 7.76 3.57 7.11
CA GLY A 317 8.24 3.84 5.77
C GLY A 317 7.23 4.69 5.01
N TYR A 318 7.71 5.38 3.97
CA TYR A 318 6.89 6.21 3.11
C TYR A 318 7.06 5.80 1.65
N GLY A 319 5.94 5.87 0.95
CA GLY A 319 5.88 5.58 -0.46
C GLY A 319 4.53 5.86 -1.07
N MET A 320 4.47 5.70 -2.38
CA MET A 320 3.26 5.88 -3.17
C MET A 320 3.28 4.96 -4.39
N THR A 321 2.11 4.71 -4.98
CA THR A 321 2.00 3.82 -6.14
C THR A 321 2.93 4.25 -7.27
N GLU A 322 3.06 5.55 -7.48
CA GLU A 322 3.89 6.20 -8.49
C GLU A 322 5.41 6.04 -8.25
N ALA A 323 5.81 5.43 -7.10
CA ALA A 323 7.21 5.16 -6.75
C ALA A 323 7.51 3.68 -6.40
N SER A 324 6.65 2.73 -6.71
CA SER A 324 6.82 1.25 -6.75
C SER A 324 6.97 0.44 -5.45
N PRO A 325 6.67 0.82 -4.21
CA PRO A 325 6.19 2.12 -3.74
C PRO A 325 7.20 2.95 -2.95
N VAL A 326 8.27 2.34 -2.37
CA VAL A 326 9.06 2.89 -1.24
C VAL A 326 10.06 3.93 -1.72
N THR A 327 10.05 5.09 -1.07
CA THR A 327 11.06 6.14 -1.28
C THR A 327 11.88 6.42 -0.03
N HIS A 328 11.26 6.26 1.16
CA HIS A 328 11.92 6.44 2.46
C HIS A 328 11.58 5.25 3.37
N LEU A 329 12.56 4.80 4.13
CA LEU A 329 12.40 3.66 5.01
C LEU A 329 13.33 3.78 6.22
N MET A 330 12.78 3.61 7.41
CA MET A 330 13.59 3.51 8.61
C MET A 330 14.33 2.17 8.65
N PRO A 331 15.65 2.14 8.87
CA PRO A 331 16.41 0.89 8.93
C PRO A 331 15.95 -0.02 10.07
N ARG A 332 15.93 -1.34 9.80
CA ARG A 332 15.72 -2.34 10.84
C ARG A 332 16.94 -2.33 11.78
N GLY A 333 16.69 -2.21 13.10
CA GLY A 333 17.71 -2.15 14.13
C GLY A 333 18.43 -0.79 14.20
N ALA A 334 17.75 0.30 13.88
CA ALA A 334 18.27 1.65 14.10
C ALA A 334 18.60 1.87 15.59
N ASP A 335 19.77 2.45 15.87
CA ASP A 335 20.27 2.67 17.24
C ASP A 335 19.44 3.72 18.01
N VAL A 336 18.82 4.65 17.30
CA VAL A 336 17.96 5.69 17.87
C VAL A 336 16.62 5.67 17.14
N PRO A 337 15.58 5.07 17.72
CA PRO A 337 14.26 5.11 17.13
C PRO A 337 13.72 6.54 17.05
N LYS A 338 13.22 6.93 15.88
CA LYS A 338 12.46 8.17 15.67
C LYS A 338 11.06 7.74 15.23
N PRO A 339 10.15 7.45 16.18
CA PRO A 339 8.92 6.72 15.90
C PRO A 339 7.94 7.43 14.96
N ASP A 340 8.04 8.75 14.82
CA ASP A 340 7.25 9.59 13.91
C ASP A 340 7.95 9.87 12.55
N SER A 341 9.23 9.47 12.39
CA SER A 341 9.94 9.56 11.12
C SER A 341 9.60 8.40 10.18
N VAL A 342 9.53 8.68 8.89
CA VAL A 342 9.47 7.65 7.84
C VAL A 342 10.87 7.18 7.40
N GLY A 343 11.90 7.62 8.11
CA GLY A 343 13.30 7.27 7.85
C GLY A 343 13.92 8.10 6.73
N GLN A 344 15.00 7.57 6.19
CA GLN A 344 15.85 8.20 5.18
C GLN A 344 15.51 7.66 3.78
N ALA A 345 15.95 8.38 2.74
CA ALA A 345 15.80 7.93 1.37
C ALA A 345 16.45 6.55 1.14
N VAL A 346 15.77 5.65 0.43
CA VAL A 346 16.33 4.35 0.03
C VAL A 346 17.50 4.53 -0.96
N PRO A 347 18.42 3.58 -1.12
CA PRO A 347 19.53 3.66 -2.08
C PRO A 347 19.13 4.16 -3.46
N ASN A 348 20.03 4.81 -4.19
CA ASN A 348 19.80 5.34 -5.55
C ASN A 348 18.64 6.35 -5.65
N THR A 349 18.21 6.94 -4.53
CA THR A 349 17.08 7.89 -4.47
C THR A 349 17.55 9.26 -4.04
N GLU A 350 17.08 10.27 -4.73
CA GLU A 350 17.25 11.67 -4.38
C GLU A 350 15.91 12.30 -4.03
N PHE A 351 15.92 13.26 -3.12
CA PHE A 351 14.73 14.04 -2.81
C PHE A 351 15.07 15.52 -2.53
N ARG A 352 14.06 16.36 -2.52
CA ARG A 352 14.15 17.78 -2.16
C ARG A 352 12.85 18.24 -1.53
N ILE A 353 12.96 19.21 -0.62
CA ILE A 353 11.81 19.88 -0.02
C ILE A 353 11.63 21.23 -0.72
N VAL A 354 10.47 21.42 -1.31
CA VAL A 354 10.18 22.57 -2.19
C VAL A 354 9.03 23.37 -1.60
N GLY A 355 9.14 24.69 -1.63
CA GLY A 355 8.08 25.57 -1.13
C GLY A 355 6.75 25.35 -1.87
N VAL A 356 5.68 25.08 -1.12
CA VAL A 356 4.34 24.83 -1.70
C VAL A 356 3.90 26.00 -2.59
N GLY A 357 3.68 25.71 -3.88
CA GLY A 357 3.32 26.72 -4.88
C GLY A 357 4.50 27.54 -5.41
N SER A 358 5.72 27.19 -5.05
CA SER A 358 6.96 27.72 -5.62
C SER A 358 7.79 26.59 -6.25
N ARG A 359 8.96 26.92 -6.80
CA ARG A 359 9.97 25.93 -7.23
C ARG A 359 11.28 26.09 -6.45
N GLU A 360 11.23 26.81 -5.33
CA GLU A 360 12.39 27.11 -4.51
C GLU A 360 12.60 26.01 -3.46
N ASP A 361 13.83 25.53 -3.39
CA ASP A 361 14.22 24.61 -2.33
C ASP A 361 14.19 25.29 -0.95
N LEU A 362 13.71 24.56 0.04
CA LEU A 362 13.69 24.99 1.42
C LEU A 362 14.87 24.40 2.21
N PRO A 363 15.37 25.10 3.25
CA PRO A 363 16.38 24.58 4.15
C PRO A 363 15.82 23.49 5.09
N PRO A 364 16.69 22.67 5.74
CA PRO A 364 16.27 21.72 6.76
C PRO A 364 15.39 22.36 7.83
N GLY A 365 14.40 21.63 8.31
CA GLY A 365 13.45 22.08 9.33
C GLY A 365 12.27 22.90 8.79
N GLU A 366 12.27 23.33 7.53
CA GLU A 366 11.13 24.00 6.92
C GLU A 366 10.19 23.02 6.22
N ARG A 367 8.89 23.32 6.28
CA ARG A 367 7.81 22.49 5.69
C ARG A 367 7.62 22.84 4.22
N GLY A 368 7.72 21.85 3.33
CA GLY A 368 7.49 22.00 1.91
C GLY A 368 7.01 20.71 1.26
N GLU A 369 6.65 20.78 -0.01
CA GLU A 369 6.32 19.60 -0.80
C GLU A 369 7.58 18.79 -1.05
N MET A 370 7.52 17.49 -0.79
CA MET A 370 8.60 16.57 -1.10
C MET A 370 8.55 16.16 -2.56
N TRP A 371 9.65 16.34 -3.29
CA TRP A 371 9.84 15.83 -4.63
C TRP A 371 10.90 14.75 -4.61
N VAL A 372 10.68 13.68 -5.35
CA VAL A 372 11.54 12.49 -5.35
C VAL A 372 11.99 12.14 -6.75
N ARG A 373 13.23 11.65 -6.88
CA ARG A 373 13.78 11.11 -8.12
C ARG A 373 14.54 9.82 -7.84
N GLY A 374 14.31 8.80 -8.67
CA GLY A 374 14.99 7.52 -8.53
C GLY A 374 14.49 6.48 -9.54
N PRO A 375 15.16 5.32 -9.64
CA PRO A 375 14.82 4.29 -10.63
C PRO A 375 13.48 3.61 -10.37
N GLN A 376 12.93 3.75 -9.16
CA GLN A 376 11.62 3.22 -8.76
C GLN A 376 10.44 4.10 -9.20
N VAL A 377 10.68 5.32 -9.71
CA VAL A 377 9.62 6.22 -10.17
C VAL A 377 8.97 5.67 -11.43
N MET A 378 7.65 5.69 -11.48
CA MET A 378 6.83 5.17 -12.57
C MET A 378 7.19 5.72 -13.94
N LYS A 379 6.83 4.99 -14.99
CA LYS A 379 6.92 5.47 -16.37
C LYS A 379 5.93 6.62 -16.67
N GLY A 380 4.79 6.63 -15.98
CA GLY A 380 3.74 7.63 -16.12
C GLY A 380 2.36 7.04 -15.88
N TYR A 381 1.32 7.84 -16.13
CA TYR A 381 -0.07 7.37 -16.07
C TYR A 381 -0.55 6.85 -17.42
N HIS A 382 -1.18 5.69 -17.39
CA HIS A 382 -1.76 5.03 -18.56
C HIS A 382 -2.81 5.94 -19.21
N ASN A 383 -2.72 6.10 -20.55
CA ASN A 383 -3.62 6.93 -21.36
C ASN A 383 -3.77 8.39 -20.87
N ASN A 384 -2.88 8.89 -20.02
CA ASN A 384 -3.00 10.23 -19.43
C ASN A 384 -1.66 10.98 -19.37
N PRO A 385 -1.12 11.37 -20.55
CA PRO A 385 0.15 12.12 -20.61
C PRO A 385 0.08 13.47 -19.88
N GLN A 386 -1.07 14.14 -19.91
CA GLN A 386 -1.24 15.41 -19.22
C GLN A 386 -1.08 15.26 -17.69
N ALA A 387 -1.62 14.19 -17.11
CA ALA A 387 -1.43 13.91 -15.68
C ALA A 387 0.03 13.51 -15.40
N THR A 388 0.69 12.81 -16.31
CA THR A 388 2.10 12.45 -16.20
C THR A 388 2.97 13.71 -16.14
N ASP A 389 2.83 14.62 -17.11
CA ASP A 389 3.59 15.87 -17.19
C ASP A 389 3.34 16.81 -16.00
N ALA A 390 2.16 16.72 -15.39
CA ALA A 390 1.82 17.47 -14.17
C ALA A 390 2.40 16.85 -12.89
N THR A 391 2.83 15.60 -12.94
CA THR A 391 3.30 14.83 -11.77
C THR A 391 4.79 14.56 -11.82
N ILE A 392 5.36 14.36 -13.01
CA ILE A 392 6.81 14.19 -13.21
C ILE A 392 7.27 15.33 -14.11
N ASP A 393 8.22 16.14 -13.62
CA ASP A 393 8.72 17.28 -14.38
C ASP A 393 9.82 16.88 -15.39
N GLU A 394 10.27 17.87 -16.19
CA GLU A 394 11.27 17.67 -17.26
C GLU A 394 12.65 17.21 -16.72
N ASP A 395 12.94 17.45 -15.43
CA ASP A 395 14.16 17.03 -14.74
C ASP A 395 14.02 15.64 -14.09
N GLY A 396 12.84 15.00 -14.24
CA GLY A 396 12.52 13.68 -13.71
C GLY A 396 12.12 13.66 -12.22
N TRP A 397 11.76 14.81 -11.64
CA TRP A 397 11.25 14.87 -10.28
C TRP A 397 9.77 14.51 -10.23
N LEU A 398 9.46 13.50 -9.44
CA LEU A 398 8.11 13.13 -9.03
C LEU A 398 7.62 14.09 -7.94
N HIS A 399 6.61 14.89 -8.24
CA HIS A 399 5.92 15.77 -7.29
C HIS A 399 4.95 14.91 -6.48
N THR A 400 5.29 14.62 -5.22
CA THR A 400 4.51 13.67 -4.41
C THR A 400 3.14 14.20 -3.99
N GLY A 401 3.00 15.52 -3.93
CA GLY A 401 1.82 16.18 -3.36
C GLY A 401 1.75 16.06 -1.84
N ASP A 402 2.80 15.55 -1.19
CA ASP A 402 2.89 15.37 0.26
C ASP A 402 3.85 16.41 0.84
N VAL A 403 3.44 17.03 1.95
CA VAL A 403 4.27 17.99 2.71
C VAL A 403 5.14 17.24 3.68
N ALA A 404 6.44 17.52 3.65
CA ALA A 404 7.41 16.90 4.53
C ALA A 404 8.34 17.95 5.18
N VAL A 405 9.05 17.49 6.19
CA VAL A 405 10.18 18.16 6.82
C VAL A 405 11.34 17.18 6.84
N VAL A 406 12.54 17.66 6.63
CA VAL A 406 13.77 16.90 6.84
C VAL A 406 14.54 17.49 8.02
N ASP A 407 15.07 16.63 8.90
CA ASP A 407 15.88 17.05 10.04
C ASP A 407 17.39 17.11 9.70
N GLU A 408 18.23 17.35 10.72
CA GLU A 408 19.69 17.48 10.57
C GLU A 408 20.39 16.13 10.28
N ASP A 409 19.71 15.00 10.52
CA ASP A 409 20.19 13.63 10.28
C ASP A 409 19.67 13.06 8.95
N ASP A 410 19.03 13.89 8.11
CA ASP A 410 18.35 13.52 6.85
C ASP A 410 17.13 12.58 7.03
N ASP A 411 16.60 12.48 8.25
CA ASP A 411 15.34 11.79 8.51
C ASP A 411 14.14 12.64 8.08
N VAL A 412 13.18 12.00 7.43
CA VAL A 412 12.00 12.67 6.86
C VAL A 412 10.75 12.42 7.71
N TYR A 413 9.96 13.46 7.86
CA TYR A 413 8.68 13.46 8.58
C TYR A 413 7.59 13.92 7.64
N ILE A 414 6.61 13.07 7.38
CA ILE A 414 5.45 13.41 6.55
C ILE A 414 4.43 14.17 7.39
N VAL A 415 4.15 15.39 7.00
CA VAL A 415 3.23 16.27 7.75
C VAL A 415 1.80 16.06 7.33
N ASP A 416 1.52 16.13 6.01
CA ASP A 416 0.19 15.90 5.42
C ASP A 416 0.25 16.04 3.88
N ARG A 417 -0.90 15.95 3.23
CA ARG A 417 -1.03 16.25 1.80
C ARG A 417 -1.25 17.72 1.54
N VAL A 418 -0.59 18.26 0.52
CA VAL A 418 -0.74 19.67 0.09
C VAL A 418 -2.22 20.06 -0.10
N LYS A 419 -3.03 19.13 -0.67
CA LYS A 419 -4.46 19.36 -0.95
C LYS A 419 -5.39 19.15 0.25
N GLU A 420 -4.92 18.49 1.31
CA GLU A 420 -5.69 18.18 2.52
C GLU A 420 -5.45 19.20 3.64
N LEU A 421 -4.43 20.05 3.51
CA LEU A 421 -4.14 21.11 4.47
C LEU A 421 -5.34 22.06 4.65
N ILE A 422 -5.76 22.25 5.90
CA ILE A 422 -6.86 23.16 6.26
C ILE A 422 -6.33 24.58 6.29
N LYS A 423 -6.98 25.49 5.56
CA LYS A 423 -6.55 26.87 5.41
C LYS A 423 -7.24 27.77 6.44
N TYR A 424 -6.73 27.78 7.65
CA TYR A 424 -7.26 28.57 8.76
C TYR A 424 -6.61 29.95 8.83
N LYS A 425 -7.33 31.04 8.50
CA LYS A 425 -6.83 32.45 8.60
C LYS A 425 -5.43 32.63 7.99
N GLY A 426 -5.13 31.97 6.88
CA GLY A 426 -3.82 32.01 6.21
C GLY A 426 -2.78 31.01 6.74
N TYR A 427 -3.05 30.34 7.87
CA TYR A 427 -2.22 29.22 8.34
C TYR A 427 -2.64 27.92 7.67
N GLN A 428 -1.66 27.04 7.47
CA GLN A 428 -1.88 25.66 7.02
C GLN A 428 -1.90 24.75 8.25
N VAL A 429 -3.00 24.03 8.45
CA VAL A 429 -3.17 23.07 9.55
C VAL A 429 -3.26 21.68 8.95
N ALA A 430 -2.37 20.80 9.37
CA ALA A 430 -2.32 19.42 8.92
C ALA A 430 -3.38 18.57 9.65
N PRO A 431 -4.35 17.95 8.96
CA PRO A 431 -5.28 17.01 9.56
C PRO A 431 -4.61 15.87 10.31
N ALA A 432 -3.55 15.28 9.73
CA ALA A 432 -2.85 14.13 10.31
C ALA A 432 -2.25 14.44 11.70
N GLU A 433 -1.71 15.64 11.90
CA GLU A 433 -1.20 16.08 13.21
C GLU A 433 -2.32 16.09 14.28
N LEU A 434 -3.51 16.54 13.91
CA LEU A 434 -4.67 16.56 14.83
C LEU A 434 -5.26 15.16 15.05
N GLU A 435 -5.21 14.31 14.04
CA GLU A 435 -5.65 12.91 14.14
C GLU A 435 -4.75 12.11 15.08
N ALA A 436 -3.43 12.32 15.02
CA ALA A 436 -2.49 11.70 15.95
C ALA A 436 -2.80 12.11 17.41
N VAL A 437 -3.00 13.41 17.66
CA VAL A 437 -3.39 13.89 18.99
C VAL A 437 -4.74 13.30 19.44
N LEU A 438 -5.74 13.22 18.57
CA LEU A 438 -7.04 12.62 18.91
C LEU A 438 -6.92 11.14 19.24
N GLN A 439 -6.11 10.39 18.50
CA GLN A 439 -5.91 8.95 18.70
C GLN A 439 -5.12 8.61 19.97
N SER A 440 -4.32 9.56 20.50
CA SER A 440 -3.66 9.40 21.79
C SER A 440 -4.61 9.48 23.00
N HIS A 441 -5.85 9.95 22.81
CA HIS A 441 -6.86 9.98 23.88
C HIS A 441 -7.39 8.56 24.15
N ASP A 442 -7.43 8.12 25.42
CA ASP A 442 -7.85 6.77 25.83
C ASP A 442 -9.27 6.40 25.37
N ASP A 443 -10.17 7.36 25.35
CA ASP A 443 -11.58 7.18 25.01
C ASP A 443 -11.88 7.33 23.52
N VAL A 444 -10.87 7.59 22.69
CA VAL A 444 -10.99 7.67 21.23
C VAL A 444 -10.49 6.38 20.59
N ALA A 445 -11.38 5.70 19.89
CA ALA A 445 -11.06 4.49 19.14
C ALA A 445 -10.49 4.80 17.75
N ASP A 446 -10.97 5.87 17.09
CA ASP A 446 -10.51 6.32 15.78
C ASP A 446 -10.92 7.77 15.55
N ALA A 447 -10.19 8.49 14.69
CA ALA A 447 -10.51 9.87 14.36
C ALA A 447 -10.09 10.25 12.93
N ALA A 448 -10.81 11.20 12.35
CA ALA A 448 -10.43 11.87 11.12
C ALA A 448 -10.73 13.38 11.21
N VAL A 449 -9.85 14.19 10.64
CA VAL A 449 -10.02 15.65 10.64
C VAL A 449 -10.15 16.15 9.20
N VAL A 450 -11.12 17.04 8.97
CA VAL A 450 -11.38 17.61 7.66
C VAL A 450 -11.56 19.14 7.75
N PRO A 451 -11.35 19.87 6.62
CA PRO A 451 -11.73 21.27 6.54
C PRO A 451 -13.25 21.42 6.62
N SER A 452 -13.72 22.26 7.52
CA SER A 452 -15.11 22.69 7.63
C SER A 452 -15.21 24.17 7.26
N PRO A 453 -16.11 24.59 6.34
CA PRO A 453 -16.24 25.99 5.95
C PRO A 453 -16.59 26.90 7.13
N ASP A 454 -15.98 28.09 7.18
CA ASP A 454 -16.20 29.10 8.20
C ASP A 454 -16.14 30.49 7.58
N GLU A 455 -17.13 31.36 7.91
CA GLU A 455 -17.26 32.69 7.30
C GLU A 455 -16.10 33.63 7.66
N GLU A 456 -15.56 33.53 8.87
CA GLU A 456 -14.48 34.39 9.36
C GLU A 456 -13.09 33.84 9.06
N ALA A 457 -12.92 32.52 9.19
CA ALA A 457 -11.62 31.87 9.10
C ALA A 457 -11.32 31.27 7.72
N GLY A 458 -12.29 31.20 6.82
CA GLY A 458 -12.25 30.46 5.57
C GLY A 458 -12.55 28.97 5.83
N GLU A 459 -11.67 28.31 6.54
CA GLU A 459 -11.83 26.91 6.99
C GLU A 459 -11.45 26.77 8.47
N VAL A 460 -12.09 25.82 9.16
CA VAL A 460 -11.73 25.40 10.52
C VAL A 460 -11.59 23.89 10.60
N PRO A 461 -10.69 23.35 11.45
CA PRO A 461 -10.59 21.92 11.66
C PRO A 461 -11.86 21.36 12.33
N LYS A 462 -12.46 20.34 11.69
CA LYS A 462 -13.56 19.54 12.23
C LYS A 462 -13.10 18.09 12.38
N ALA A 463 -13.27 17.54 13.58
CA ALA A 463 -12.97 16.15 13.88
C ALA A 463 -14.25 15.29 13.78
N PHE A 464 -14.14 14.16 13.07
CA PHE A 464 -15.03 13.01 13.19
C PHE A 464 -14.36 12.02 14.15
N VAL A 465 -15.09 11.60 15.20
CA VAL A 465 -14.51 10.81 16.30
C VAL A 465 -15.33 9.56 16.54
N VAL A 466 -14.66 8.42 16.62
CA VAL A 466 -15.23 7.15 17.07
C VAL A 466 -14.87 6.97 18.54
N ARG A 467 -15.89 6.78 19.38
CA ARG A 467 -15.68 6.51 20.81
C ARG A 467 -15.24 5.08 21.04
N THR A 468 -14.47 4.86 22.11
CA THR A 468 -14.29 3.49 22.60
C THR A 468 -15.62 2.98 23.21
N PRO A 469 -15.86 1.65 23.20
CA PRO A 469 -17.05 1.06 23.83
C PRO A 469 -17.15 1.34 25.33
N THR A 470 -16.03 1.64 25.98
CA THR A 470 -15.92 1.93 27.42
C THR A 470 -16.27 3.37 27.77
N ALA A 471 -16.32 4.28 26.80
CA ALA A 471 -16.57 5.70 27.01
C ALA A 471 -17.73 6.26 26.15
N PRO A 472 -18.95 5.72 26.26
CA PRO A 472 -20.09 6.15 25.44
C PRO A 472 -20.49 7.61 25.66
N ASP A 473 -20.14 8.19 26.81
CA ASP A 473 -20.51 9.53 27.25
C ASP A 473 -19.44 10.61 26.92
N LEU A 474 -18.33 10.24 26.24
CA LEU A 474 -17.33 11.22 25.78
C LEU A 474 -18.02 12.32 24.98
N ASP A 475 -17.87 13.57 25.40
CA ASP A 475 -18.51 14.70 24.74
C ASP A 475 -17.54 15.54 23.89
N ALA A 476 -18.12 16.39 23.04
CA ALA A 476 -17.34 17.21 22.10
C ALA A 476 -16.46 18.26 22.80
N ALA A 477 -16.87 18.77 23.95
CA ALA A 477 -16.11 19.76 24.69
C ALA A 477 -14.84 19.15 25.27
N THR A 478 -14.93 17.94 25.85
CA THR A 478 -13.80 17.18 26.36
C THR A 478 -12.77 16.92 25.27
N VAL A 479 -13.22 16.47 24.09
CA VAL A 479 -12.33 16.23 22.94
C VAL A 479 -11.63 17.51 22.47
N MET A 480 -12.39 18.60 22.33
CA MET A 480 -11.83 19.90 21.91
C MET A 480 -10.83 20.46 22.94
N ASP A 481 -11.13 20.36 24.23
CA ASP A 481 -10.25 20.84 25.30
C ASP A 481 -8.97 20.00 25.37
N PHE A 482 -9.05 18.67 25.17
CA PHE A 482 -7.89 17.79 25.11
C PHE A 482 -6.93 18.20 23.97
N VAL A 483 -7.46 18.34 22.75
CA VAL A 483 -6.65 18.79 21.61
C VAL A 483 -6.10 20.20 21.86
N ALA A 484 -6.92 21.11 22.39
CA ALA A 484 -6.52 22.49 22.64
C ALA A 484 -5.36 22.62 23.64
N GLY A 485 -5.19 21.66 24.54
CA GLY A 485 -4.07 21.57 25.48
C GLY A 485 -2.74 21.15 24.88
N GLN A 486 -2.76 20.54 23.68
CA GLN A 486 -1.57 19.93 23.06
C GLN A 486 -1.11 20.64 21.79
N VAL A 487 -1.94 21.51 21.20
CA VAL A 487 -1.60 22.15 19.93
C VAL A 487 -1.60 23.68 20.01
N ALA A 488 -0.91 24.32 19.06
CA ALA A 488 -0.95 25.78 18.94
C ALA A 488 -2.39 26.29 18.70
N PRO A 489 -2.74 27.51 19.15
CA PRO A 489 -4.10 28.04 19.09
C PRO A 489 -4.76 28.03 17.71
N TYR A 490 -3.99 28.18 16.64
CA TYR A 490 -4.53 28.14 15.27
C TYR A 490 -4.86 26.72 14.78
N LYS A 491 -4.26 25.69 15.37
CA LYS A 491 -4.48 24.28 15.02
C LYS A 491 -5.67 23.63 15.72
N LYS A 492 -6.24 24.24 16.75
CA LYS A 492 -7.31 23.65 17.56
C LYS A 492 -8.46 23.11 16.71
N VAL A 493 -8.95 21.93 17.06
CA VAL A 493 -10.24 21.43 16.58
C VAL A 493 -11.35 22.34 17.06
N ARG A 494 -12.25 22.73 16.17
CA ARG A 494 -13.34 23.68 16.48
C ARG A 494 -14.72 23.08 16.37
N ARG A 495 -14.83 21.93 15.75
CA ARG A 495 -16.09 21.19 15.60
C ARG A 495 -15.79 19.70 15.80
N VAL A 496 -16.68 19.01 16.48
CA VAL A 496 -16.59 17.55 16.69
C VAL A 496 -17.92 16.92 16.32
N GLU A 497 -17.86 15.84 15.57
CA GLU A 497 -19.00 14.98 15.28
C GLU A 497 -18.64 13.55 15.62
N PHE A 498 -19.47 12.88 16.42
CA PHE A 498 -19.28 11.47 16.73
C PHE A 498 -19.92 10.60 15.65
N VAL A 499 -19.18 9.58 15.24
CA VAL A 499 -19.58 8.63 14.20
C VAL A 499 -19.30 7.20 14.64
N ASP A 500 -19.95 6.23 14.01
CA ASP A 500 -19.77 4.80 14.32
C ASP A 500 -18.44 4.25 13.73
N ALA A 501 -18.00 4.80 12.60
CA ALA A 501 -16.75 4.40 11.94
C ALA A 501 -16.20 5.55 11.09
N ILE A 502 -14.87 5.58 10.93
CA ILE A 502 -14.17 6.42 9.94
C ILE A 502 -14.07 5.63 8.62
N PRO A 503 -14.56 6.19 7.49
CA PRO A 503 -14.45 5.53 6.19
C PRO A 503 -12.98 5.46 5.76
N LYS A 504 -12.51 4.25 5.45
CA LYS A 504 -11.12 3.97 5.04
C LYS A 504 -11.08 3.03 3.85
N THR A 505 -10.01 3.12 3.07
CA THR A 505 -9.67 2.11 2.07
C THR A 505 -9.22 0.82 2.75
N ALA A 506 -9.15 -0.28 1.99
CA ALA A 506 -8.59 -1.55 2.49
C ALA A 506 -7.11 -1.43 2.90
N SER A 507 -6.37 -0.45 2.37
CA SER A 507 -5.02 -0.09 2.79
C SER A 507 -4.98 0.87 3.99
N GLY A 508 -6.10 1.08 4.69
CA GLY A 508 -6.17 1.90 5.91
C GLY A 508 -6.21 3.42 5.70
N LYS A 509 -6.17 3.90 4.47
CA LYS A 509 -6.19 5.33 4.17
C LYS A 509 -7.58 5.93 4.37
N ILE A 510 -7.68 7.03 5.10
CA ILE A 510 -8.94 7.75 5.34
C ILE A 510 -9.52 8.29 4.02
N LEU A 511 -10.79 8.01 3.77
CA LEU A 511 -11.55 8.55 2.64
C LEU A 511 -12.07 9.95 2.97
N ARG A 512 -11.13 10.92 3.12
CA ARG A 512 -11.47 12.31 3.52
C ARG A 512 -12.48 12.98 2.59
N ARG A 513 -12.46 12.65 1.30
CA ARG A 513 -13.42 13.19 0.32
C ARG A 513 -14.87 12.92 0.72
N ASP A 514 -15.16 11.75 1.27
CA ASP A 514 -16.50 11.36 1.68
C ASP A 514 -16.94 12.11 2.94
N LEU A 515 -16.01 12.30 3.88
CA LEU A 515 -16.24 13.12 5.08
C LEU A 515 -16.44 14.60 4.73
N VAL A 516 -15.67 15.14 3.79
CA VAL A 516 -15.82 16.52 3.29
C VAL A 516 -17.16 16.70 2.57
N LYS A 517 -17.61 15.74 1.76
CA LYS A 517 -18.93 15.76 1.12
C LYS A 517 -20.05 15.75 2.18
N LYS A 518 -19.90 14.89 3.20
CA LYS A 518 -20.84 14.86 4.33
C LYS A 518 -20.90 16.20 5.04
N GLU A 519 -19.76 16.83 5.32
CA GLU A 519 -19.68 18.14 5.98
C GLU A 519 -20.32 19.26 5.17
N ARG A 520 -20.17 19.25 3.86
CA ARG A 520 -20.75 20.26 2.95
C ARG A 520 -22.22 20.03 2.64
N GLY A 521 -22.84 18.97 3.17
CA GLY A 521 -24.25 18.62 2.89
C GLY A 521 -24.46 18.05 1.49
N GLU A 522 -23.41 17.62 0.81
CA GLU A 522 -23.45 17.02 -0.54
C GLU A 522 -23.64 15.49 -0.50
N ALA A 523 -23.73 14.90 0.68
CA ALA A 523 -23.95 13.48 0.88
C ALA A 523 -25.43 13.16 0.68
N GLY A 524 -25.81 12.75 -0.55
CA GLY A 524 -27.19 12.31 -0.83
C GLY A 524 -27.68 12.43 -2.27
N GLN A 525 -26.80 12.68 -3.24
CA GLN A 525 -27.13 12.63 -4.67
C GLN A 525 -26.10 11.73 -5.39
N GLY A 526 -26.25 10.43 -5.24
CA GLY A 526 -25.47 9.44 -5.97
C GLY A 526 -26.14 8.07 -5.87
#